data_daa08df5f826ab4321d3c7f7bbf71f98
#
_entry.id   daa08df5f826ab4321d3c7f7bbf71f98
#
_cell.length_a   1.000
_cell.length_b   1.000
_cell.length_c   1.000
_cell.angle_alpha   90.00
_cell.angle_beta   90.00
_cell.angle_gamma   90.00
#
_symmetry.space_group_name_H-M   'P 1'
#
loop_
_entity.id
_entity.type
_entity.pdbx_description
1 polymer ?
#
loop_
_entity_poly.entity_id
_entity_poly.type
_entity_poly.pdbx_seq_one_letter_code
_entity_poly.pdbx_strand_id
1 'polypeptide(L)'
;FYDEKKADLSYVKSAAESIVPFLRKGNLVVLESTSPPLTTFDILIPILEKSGLTAGEDFYVAYSPERVLPGQILRELIENARVIGGIDEKSAQIGKALYQTFVKGEIITTTATTAEMVKLMENTYRDVNIAIANEFARLADRFGVDVWEAIEIANLHPRVNILRPGPGGGGHCISVDPWFLVEAAPDARNRVLANRHRHLFRDPRLVPTDDLRVVRHPGPAVLPAFLRGHGVNDC
;
A
#
# COMPACT_ATOMS: atom_id res chain seq x y z
N PHE A 1 -15.00 0.61 5.00
CA PHE A 1 -14.49 1.96 4.69
C PHE A 1 -15.50 2.66 3.80
N TYR A 2 -16.64 3.12 4.35
CA TYR A 2 -17.65 3.61 3.43
C TYR A 2 -17.92 5.11 3.62
N ASP A 3 -18.75 5.55 4.48
CA ASP A 3 -19.17 6.97 4.44
C ASP A 3 -18.34 7.92 5.33
N GLU A 4 -17.62 7.41 6.32
CA GLU A 4 -16.90 8.24 7.29
C GLU A 4 -15.37 8.29 7.11
N LYS A 5 -14.82 7.61 6.10
CA LYS A 5 -13.36 7.50 5.87
C LYS A 5 -12.58 6.96 7.09
N LYS A 6 -13.21 6.07 7.82
CA LYS A 6 -12.63 5.35 8.95
C LYS A 6 -12.28 3.92 8.59
N ALA A 7 -11.25 3.37 9.20
CA ALA A 7 -10.86 2.00 9.02
C ALA A 7 -11.93 1.05 9.58
N ASP A 8 -12.43 0.13 8.75
CA ASP A 8 -13.26 -0.96 9.24
C ASP A 8 -12.38 -2.12 9.69
N LEU A 9 -12.15 -2.21 10.98
CA LEU A 9 -11.36 -3.28 11.62
C LEU A 9 -12.23 -4.44 12.14
N SER A 10 -13.51 -4.49 11.78
CA SER A 10 -14.44 -5.53 12.26
C SER A 10 -13.97 -6.93 11.88
N TYR A 11 -13.47 -7.11 10.67
CA TYR A 11 -12.94 -8.40 10.19
C TYR A 11 -11.67 -8.82 10.94
N VAL A 12 -10.76 -7.89 11.21
CA VAL A 12 -9.54 -8.16 12.00
C VAL A 12 -9.92 -8.58 13.42
N LYS A 13 -10.86 -7.85 14.04
CA LYS A 13 -11.36 -8.17 15.39
C LYS A 13 -12.02 -9.54 15.43
N SER A 14 -12.91 -9.83 14.48
CA SER A 14 -13.62 -11.11 14.41
C SER A 14 -12.64 -12.28 14.19
N ALA A 15 -11.66 -12.12 13.30
CA ALA A 15 -10.63 -13.13 13.08
C ALA A 15 -9.77 -13.35 14.35
N ALA A 16 -9.37 -12.27 15.01
CA ALA A 16 -8.62 -12.37 16.27
C ALA A 16 -9.42 -13.08 17.37
N GLU A 17 -10.71 -12.73 17.53
CA GLU A 17 -11.59 -13.40 18.51
C GLU A 17 -11.76 -14.88 18.22
N SER A 18 -11.82 -15.29 16.97
CA SER A 18 -11.92 -16.70 16.59
C SER A 18 -10.68 -17.52 16.94
N ILE A 19 -9.51 -16.90 17.06
CA ILE A 19 -8.23 -17.55 17.43
C ILE A 19 -8.13 -17.77 18.95
N VAL A 20 -8.71 -16.89 19.76
CA VAL A 20 -8.57 -16.87 21.23
C VAL A 20 -8.77 -18.26 21.88
N PRO A 21 -9.81 -19.07 21.56
CA PRO A 21 -10.02 -20.38 22.19
C PRO A 21 -8.94 -21.42 21.86
N PHE A 22 -8.18 -21.19 20.80
CA PHE A 22 -7.18 -22.14 20.28
C PHE A 22 -5.74 -21.69 20.55
N LEU A 23 -5.56 -20.45 21.06
CA LEU A 23 -4.24 -19.88 21.30
C LEU A 23 -3.52 -20.66 22.42
N ARG A 24 -2.27 -20.99 22.19
CA ARG A 24 -1.42 -21.76 23.11
C ARG A 24 -0.05 -21.12 23.25
N LYS A 25 0.65 -21.42 24.32
CA LYS A 25 2.05 -21.03 24.52
C LYS A 25 2.91 -21.47 23.34
N GLY A 26 3.77 -20.58 22.88
CA GLY A 26 4.65 -20.79 21.73
C GLY A 26 4.02 -20.53 20.37
N ASN A 27 2.72 -20.22 20.27
CA ASN A 27 2.12 -19.86 18.99
C ASN A 27 2.64 -18.50 18.47
N LEU A 28 2.69 -18.37 17.16
CA LEU A 28 2.87 -17.10 16.45
C LEU A 28 1.57 -16.71 15.78
N VAL A 29 1.13 -15.48 16.01
CA VAL A 29 0.02 -14.86 15.29
C VAL A 29 0.59 -13.76 14.40
N VAL A 30 0.25 -13.78 13.11
CA VAL A 30 0.70 -12.78 12.14
C VAL A 30 -0.51 -12.05 11.58
N LEU A 31 -0.51 -10.72 11.69
CA LEU A 31 -1.45 -9.85 11.00
C LEU A 31 -0.86 -9.46 9.64
N GLU A 32 -1.53 -9.84 8.54
CA GLU A 32 -1.09 -9.52 7.17
C GLU A 32 -1.96 -8.44 6.50
N SER A 33 -3.18 -8.25 7.00
CA SER A 33 -4.09 -7.23 6.47
C SER A 33 -3.55 -5.83 6.65
N THR A 34 -3.65 -4.99 5.61
CA THR A 34 -3.33 -3.56 5.71
C THR A 34 -4.19 -2.91 6.80
N SER A 35 -3.55 -2.25 7.72
CA SER A 35 -4.18 -1.70 8.93
C SER A 35 -3.58 -0.35 9.29
N PRO A 36 -4.31 0.53 10.00
CA PRO A 36 -3.75 1.74 10.59
C PRO A 36 -2.57 1.43 11.52
N PRO A 37 -1.60 2.35 11.67
CA PRO A 37 -0.55 2.21 12.66
C PRO A 37 -1.12 1.97 14.06
N LEU A 38 -0.43 1.15 14.85
CA LEU A 38 -0.81 0.69 16.19
C LEU A 38 -1.95 -0.35 16.24
N THR A 39 -2.51 -0.78 15.13
CA THR A 39 -3.58 -1.82 15.13
C THR A 39 -3.12 -3.10 15.83
N THR A 40 -1.86 -3.50 15.63
CA THR A 40 -1.30 -4.69 16.30
C THR A 40 -1.33 -4.54 17.83
N PHE A 41 -0.92 -3.37 18.36
CA PHE A 41 -0.86 -3.13 19.80
C PHE A 41 -2.22 -2.81 20.41
N ASP A 42 -3.01 -1.94 19.78
CA ASP A 42 -4.22 -1.39 20.39
C ASP A 42 -5.46 -2.27 20.17
N ILE A 43 -5.42 -3.12 19.16
CA ILE A 43 -6.58 -3.95 18.76
C ILE A 43 -6.28 -5.43 18.86
N LEU A 44 -5.23 -5.91 18.15
CA LEU A 44 -4.98 -7.35 18.04
C LEU A 44 -4.56 -7.96 19.37
N ILE A 45 -3.53 -7.42 20.03
CA ILE A 45 -3.00 -7.93 21.30
C ILE A 45 -4.08 -7.99 22.38
N PRO A 46 -4.83 -6.91 22.70
CA PRO A 46 -5.86 -6.96 23.73
C PRO A 46 -6.96 -8.02 23.49
N ILE A 47 -7.24 -8.35 22.22
CA ILE A 47 -8.18 -9.43 21.91
C ILE A 47 -7.55 -10.79 22.17
N LEU A 48 -6.32 -11.04 21.72
CA LEU A 48 -5.65 -12.32 21.89
C LEU A 48 -5.37 -12.63 23.37
N GLU A 49 -5.07 -11.63 24.18
CA GLU A 49 -4.84 -11.77 25.63
C GLU A 49 -6.09 -12.15 26.43
N LYS A 50 -7.29 -12.07 25.83
CA LYS A 50 -8.51 -12.68 26.43
C LYS A 50 -8.39 -14.20 26.60
N SER A 51 -7.42 -14.84 25.95
CA SER A 51 -7.05 -16.25 26.19
C SER A 51 -6.46 -16.53 27.57
N GLY A 52 -6.06 -15.48 28.31
CA GLY A 52 -5.33 -15.59 29.56
C GLY A 52 -3.81 -15.74 29.38
N LEU A 53 -3.30 -15.68 28.15
CA LEU A 53 -1.89 -15.72 27.82
C LEU A 53 -1.37 -14.30 27.56
N THR A 54 -0.07 -14.07 27.79
CA THR A 54 0.59 -12.77 27.62
C THR A 54 1.38 -12.72 26.33
N ALA A 55 1.14 -11.70 25.50
CA ALA A 55 1.88 -11.48 24.26
C ALA A 55 3.35 -11.13 24.53
N GLY A 56 4.26 -11.73 23.75
CA GLY A 56 5.72 -11.59 23.94
C GLY A 56 6.32 -12.56 24.96
N GLU A 57 5.53 -13.06 25.90
CA GLU A 57 5.96 -14.05 26.92
C GLU A 57 5.47 -15.45 26.55
N ASP A 58 4.16 -15.63 26.47
CA ASP A 58 3.52 -16.93 26.24
C ASP A 58 3.33 -17.23 24.76
N PHE A 59 3.05 -16.22 23.95
CA PHE A 59 2.89 -16.32 22.49
C PHE A 59 3.50 -15.11 21.80
N TYR A 60 3.69 -15.20 20.49
CA TYR A 60 4.38 -14.20 19.69
C TYR A 60 3.41 -13.55 18.72
N VAL A 61 3.61 -12.25 18.44
CA VAL A 61 2.79 -11.49 17.51
C VAL A 61 3.67 -10.71 16.56
N ALA A 62 3.36 -10.79 15.28
CA ALA A 62 4.04 -10.03 14.24
C ALA A 62 3.04 -9.44 13.25
N TYR A 63 3.46 -8.38 12.57
CA TYR A 63 2.80 -7.81 11.41
C TYR A 63 3.66 -8.03 10.16
N SER A 64 3.06 -8.51 9.08
CA SER A 64 3.75 -8.69 7.79
C SER A 64 2.85 -8.27 6.65
N PRO A 65 2.99 -7.04 6.11
CA PRO A 65 2.09 -6.55 5.08
C PRO A 65 2.16 -7.37 3.80
N GLU A 66 1.00 -7.64 3.21
CA GLU A 66 0.93 -8.26 1.90
C GLU A 66 1.28 -7.24 0.80
N ARG A 67 2.17 -7.65 -0.13
CA ARG A 67 2.78 -6.78 -1.14
C ARG A 67 2.78 -7.41 -2.54
N VAL A 68 1.92 -8.41 -2.77
CA VAL A 68 1.84 -9.12 -4.07
C VAL A 68 0.81 -8.50 -4.99
N LEU A 69 1.05 -8.65 -6.30
CA LEU A 69 0.15 -8.25 -7.36
C LEU A 69 -0.80 -9.38 -7.75
N PRO A 70 -2.07 -9.11 -8.01
CA PRO A 70 -2.98 -10.08 -8.63
C PRO A 70 -2.39 -10.62 -9.94
N GLY A 71 -2.44 -11.95 -10.11
CA GLY A 71 -1.90 -12.62 -11.30
C GLY A 71 -0.45 -13.13 -11.19
N GLN A 72 0.35 -12.61 -10.23
CA GLN A 72 1.72 -13.07 -9.97
C GLN A 72 1.96 -13.52 -8.52
N ILE A 73 0.89 -13.76 -7.79
CA ILE A 73 0.89 -13.97 -6.34
C ILE A 73 1.94 -14.98 -5.88
N LEU A 74 1.96 -16.19 -6.46
CA LEU A 74 2.88 -17.25 -6.03
C LEU A 74 4.36 -16.90 -6.26
N ARG A 75 4.65 -16.23 -7.39
CA ARG A 75 6.01 -15.80 -7.68
C ARG A 75 6.44 -14.70 -6.73
N GLU A 76 5.63 -13.66 -6.60
CA GLU A 76 5.97 -12.50 -5.77
C GLU A 76 5.99 -12.82 -4.27
N LEU A 77 5.15 -13.76 -3.83
CA LEU A 77 5.18 -14.28 -2.46
C LEU A 77 6.55 -14.88 -2.09
N ILE A 78 7.22 -15.49 -3.07
CA ILE A 78 8.51 -16.15 -2.89
C ILE A 78 9.69 -15.20 -3.13
N GLU A 79 9.61 -14.37 -4.18
CA GLU A 79 10.75 -13.59 -4.68
C GLU A 79 10.86 -12.19 -4.08
N ASN A 80 9.73 -11.56 -3.69
CA ASN A 80 9.74 -10.19 -3.19
C ASN A 80 10.36 -10.11 -1.79
N ALA A 81 11.05 -8.98 -1.54
CA ALA A 81 11.47 -8.63 -0.19
C ALA A 81 10.26 -8.51 0.74
N ARG A 82 10.38 -9.01 1.97
CA ARG A 82 9.32 -8.99 2.97
C ARG A 82 9.73 -8.22 4.23
N VAL A 83 8.77 -7.52 4.81
CA VAL A 83 8.95 -6.80 6.08
C VAL A 83 8.22 -7.57 7.17
N ILE A 84 8.90 -7.87 8.26
CA ILE A 84 8.34 -8.53 9.45
C ILE A 84 8.50 -7.60 10.64
N GLY A 85 7.39 -7.07 11.12
CA GLY A 85 7.34 -6.22 12.30
C GLY A 85 6.91 -7.03 13.53
N GLY A 86 7.80 -7.25 14.49
CA GLY A 86 7.44 -7.89 15.76
C GLY A 86 6.93 -6.89 16.79
N ILE A 87 6.14 -7.35 17.76
CA ILE A 87 5.83 -6.56 18.97
C ILE A 87 7.07 -6.39 19.83
N ASP A 88 7.99 -7.35 19.74
CA ASP A 88 9.34 -7.36 20.32
C ASP A 88 10.30 -8.03 19.32
N GLU A 89 11.59 -8.00 19.64
CA GLU A 89 12.64 -8.60 18.81
C GLU A 89 12.42 -10.10 18.63
N LYS A 90 12.00 -10.82 19.67
CA LYS A 90 11.79 -12.26 19.63
C LYS A 90 10.64 -12.61 18.68
N SER A 91 9.53 -11.89 18.75
CA SER A 91 8.39 -12.04 17.82
C SER A 91 8.82 -11.78 16.37
N ALA A 92 9.64 -10.74 16.13
CA ALA A 92 10.17 -10.44 14.80
C ALA A 92 11.03 -11.59 14.26
N GLN A 93 11.92 -12.15 15.07
CA GLN A 93 12.79 -13.26 14.67
C GLN A 93 12.02 -14.56 14.42
N ILE A 94 11.02 -14.87 15.24
CA ILE A 94 10.16 -16.04 15.02
C ILE A 94 9.34 -15.86 13.74
N GLY A 95 8.78 -14.66 13.50
CA GLY A 95 8.12 -14.32 12.25
C GLY A 95 9.07 -14.50 11.06
N LYS A 96 10.28 -13.94 11.13
CA LYS A 96 11.32 -14.12 10.10
C LYS A 96 11.60 -15.59 9.81
N ALA A 97 11.76 -16.41 10.85
CA ALA A 97 12.03 -17.83 10.69
C ALA A 97 10.89 -18.57 9.94
N LEU A 98 9.63 -18.21 10.22
CA LEU A 98 8.49 -18.74 9.48
C LEU A 98 8.59 -18.40 7.99
N TYR A 99 8.75 -17.12 7.64
CA TYR A 99 8.77 -16.69 6.25
C TYR A 99 10.02 -17.16 5.49
N GLN A 100 11.15 -17.35 6.15
CA GLN A 100 12.36 -17.94 5.55
C GLN A 100 12.15 -19.37 5.01
N THR A 101 11.10 -20.06 5.43
CA THR A 101 10.79 -21.41 4.92
C THR A 101 10.37 -21.40 3.44
N PHE A 102 9.87 -20.29 2.91
CA PHE A 102 9.41 -20.19 1.53
C PHE A 102 9.80 -18.90 0.80
N VAL A 103 10.10 -17.80 1.51
CA VAL A 103 10.55 -16.54 0.90
C VAL A 103 12.03 -16.62 0.59
N LYS A 104 12.38 -16.33 -0.67
CA LYS A 104 13.77 -16.23 -1.16
C LYS A 104 14.27 -14.80 -1.22
N GLY A 105 13.37 -13.83 -1.24
CA GLY A 105 13.70 -12.42 -1.17
C GLY A 105 14.27 -12.03 0.19
N GLU A 106 14.79 -10.82 0.29
CA GLU A 106 15.28 -10.27 1.55
C GLU A 106 14.17 -10.17 2.60
N ILE A 107 14.42 -10.59 3.84
CA ILE A 107 13.47 -10.43 4.95
C ILE A 107 14.05 -9.44 5.96
N ILE A 108 13.41 -8.28 6.04
CA ILE A 108 13.77 -7.17 6.91
C ILE A 108 12.94 -7.26 8.19
N THR A 109 13.59 -7.29 9.35
CA THR A 109 12.90 -7.23 10.65
C THR A 109 12.84 -5.81 11.18
N THR A 110 11.71 -5.45 11.82
CA THR A 110 11.47 -4.15 12.44
C THR A 110 10.38 -4.25 13.51
N THR A 111 9.87 -3.14 14.02
CA THR A 111 8.71 -3.13 14.93
C THR A 111 7.40 -3.27 14.17
N ALA A 112 6.36 -3.81 14.80
CA ALA A 112 5.03 -3.96 14.19
C ALA A 112 4.50 -2.62 13.67
N THR A 113 4.58 -1.56 14.47
CA THR A 113 4.12 -0.21 14.07
C THR A 113 4.90 0.33 12.88
N THR A 114 6.23 0.10 12.81
CA THR A 114 7.02 0.50 11.65
C THR A 114 6.57 -0.24 10.39
N ALA A 115 6.33 -1.54 10.49
CA ALA A 115 5.89 -2.34 9.34
C ALA A 115 4.47 -1.94 8.85
N GLU A 116 3.55 -1.63 9.77
CA GLU A 116 2.24 -1.05 9.46
C GLU A 116 2.39 0.28 8.69
N MET A 117 3.26 1.17 9.19
CA MET A 117 3.51 2.47 8.57
C MET A 117 4.14 2.34 7.18
N VAL A 118 5.12 1.45 6.99
CA VAL A 118 5.80 1.21 5.70
C VAL A 118 4.79 0.86 4.61
N LYS A 119 3.85 -0.04 4.90
CA LYS A 119 2.80 -0.42 3.95
C LYS A 119 1.97 0.77 3.49
N LEU A 120 1.57 1.60 4.42
CA LEU A 120 0.76 2.80 4.12
C LEU A 120 1.57 3.85 3.36
N MET A 121 2.86 4.01 3.68
CA MET A 121 3.76 4.92 2.95
C MET A 121 3.91 4.51 1.48
N GLU A 122 4.09 3.22 1.19
CA GLU A 122 4.20 2.69 -0.17
C GLU A 122 2.97 3.04 -1.01
N ASN A 123 1.79 2.74 -0.50
CA ASN A 123 0.54 2.98 -1.22
C ASN A 123 0.21 4.48 -1.31
N THR A 124 0.47 5.26 -0.26
CA THR A 124 0.31 6.71 -0.28
C THR A 124 1.23 7.38 -1.29
N TYR A 125 2.50 6.94 -1.35
CA TYR A 125 3.44 7.44 -2.35
C TYR A 125 2.94 7.20 -3.78
N ARG A 126 2.50 5.98 -4.08
CA ARG A 126 1.95 5.65 -5.41
C ARG A 126 0.73 6.48 -5.74
N ASP A 127 -0.16 6.64 -4.80
CA ASP A 127 -1.38 7.42 -4.93
C ASP A 127 -1.12 8.89 -5.27
N VAL A 128 -0.27 9.56 -4.50
CA VAL A 128 0.13 10.95 -4.73
C VAL A 128 0.90 11.09 -6.05
N ASN A 129 1.75 10.13 -6.38
CA ASN A 129 2.54 10.15 -7.60
C ASN A 129 1.65 10.00 -8.86
N ILE A 130 0.63 9.12 -8.81
CA ILE A 130 -0.37 9.01 -9.89
C ILE A 130 -1.16 10.32 -10.03
N ALA A 131 -1.53 10.95 -8.92
CA ALA A 131 -2.23 12.24 -8.96
C ALA A 131 -1.37 13.34 -9.61
N ILE A 132 -0.06 13.39 -9.30
CA ILE A 132 0.88 14.31 -9.94
C ILE A 132 1.01 14.01 -11.44
N ALA A 133 1.12 12.73 -11.82
CA ALA A 133 1.20 12.33 -13.23
C ALA A 133 -0.04 12.77 -14.02
N ASN A 134 -1.23 12.65 -13.41
CA ASN A 134 -2.48 13.10 -14.01
C ASN A 134 -2.55 14.64 -14.18
N GLU A 135 -2.01 15.40 -13.22
CA GLU A 135 -1.91 16.86 -13.38
C GLU A 135 -0.95 17.23 -14.53
N PHE A 136 0.17 16.52 -14.67
CA PHE A 136 1.07 16.72 -15.81
C PHE A 136 0.40 16.37 -17.13
N ALA A 137 -0.43 15.32 -17.20
CA ALA A 137 -1.19 14.99 -18.39
C ALA A 137 -2.14 16.12 -18.80
N ARG A 138 -2.86 16.71 -17.84
CA ARG A 138 -3.76 17.85 -18.09
C ARG A 138 -3.02 19.11 -18.57
N LEU A 139 -1.83 19.36 -18.02
CA LEU A 139 -1.00 20.48 -18.45
C LEU A 139 -0.38 20.21 -19.84
N ALA A 140 0.09 18.99 -20.10
CA ALA A 140 0.66 18.59 -21.38
C ALA A 140 -0.35 18.76 -22.52
N ASP A 141 -1.61 18.37 -22.30
CA ASP A 141 -2.70 18.56 -23.25
C ASP A 141 -2.87 20.03 -23.66
N ARG A 142 -2.78 20.94 -22.70
CA ARG A 142 -2.87 22.39 -22.95
C ARG A 142 -1.74 22.94 -23.81
N PHE A 143 -0.55 22.33 -23.73
CA PHE A 143 0.63 22.78 -24.46
C PHE A 143 0.91 21.95 -25.72
N GLY A 144 0.06 20.98 -26.05
CA GLY A 144 0.27 20.07 -27.18
C GLY A 144 1.47 19.16 -27.01
N VAL A 145 1.81 18.79 -25.76
CA VAL A 145 2.94 17.93 -25.41
C VAL A 145 2.45 16.49 -25.21
N ASP A 146 3.18 15.51 -25.72
CA ASP A 146 2.97 14.10 -25.37
C ASP A 146 3.47 13.88 -23.93
N VAL A 147 2.52 13.65 -22.99
CA VAL A 147 2.84 13.43 -21.59
C VAL A 147 3.63 12.15 -21.35
N TRP A 148 3.40 11.12 -22.15
CA TRP A 148 4.09 9.84 -22.01
C TRP A 148 5.57 9.98 -22.33
N GLU A 149 5.89 10.63 -23.45
CA GLU A 149 7.26 10.98 -23.83
C GLU A 149 7.91 11.89 -22.79
N ALA A 150 7.19 12.91 -22.34
CA ALA A 150 7.70 13.87 -21.37
C ALA A 150 8.04 13.19 -20.03
N ILE A 151 7.21 12.27 -19.55
CA ILE A 151 7.45 11.50 -18.32
C ILE A 151 8.63 10.53 -18.50
N GLU A 152 8.74 9.84 -19.64
CA GLU A 152 9.86 8.96 -19.94
C GLU A 152 11.19 9.73 -19.92
N ILE A 153 11.23 10.89 -20.54
CA ILE A 153 12.41 11.77 -20.52
C ILE A 153 12.70 12.28 -19.10
N ALA A 154 11.70 12.73 -18.38
CA ALA A 154 11.86 13.22 -17.01
C ALA A 154 12.43 12.14 -16.08
N ASN A 155 12.01 10.89 -16.26
CA ASN A 155 12.46 9.74 -15.48
C ASN A 155 13.92 9.31 -15.78
N LEU A 156 14.56 9.86 -16.81
CA LEU A 156 16.00 9.71 -17.00
C LEU A 156 16.81 10.44 -15.93
N HIS A 157 16.20 11.41 -15.24
CA HIS A 157 16.85 12.12 -14.15
C HIS A 157 16.92 11.19 -12.91
N PRO A 158 18.11 10.98 -12.30
CA PRO A 158 18.33 9.95 -11.28
C PRO A 158 17.52 10.10 -9.98
N ARG A 159 16.89 11.24 -9.77
CA ARG A 159 16.06 11.53 -8.58
C ARG A 159 14.57 11.70 -8.92
N VAL A 160 14.14 11.30 -10.12
CA VAL A 160 12.76 11.43 -10.59
C VAL A 160 12.20 10.05 -10.91
N ASN A 161 11.01 9.76 -10.41
CA ASN A 161 10.28 8.54 -10.73
C ASN A 161 8.78 8.87 -10.76
N ILE A 162 8.33 9.42 -11.88
CA ILE A 162 6.93 9.77 -12.12
C ILE A 162 6.23 8.52 -12.66
N LEU A 163 5.13 8.12 -12.03
CA LEU A 163 4.30 7.02 -12.50
C LEU A 163 3.50 7.44 -13.74
N ARG A 164 2.90 6.45 -14.42
CA ARG A 164 2.10 6.72 -15.60
C ARG A 164 0.75 7.35 -15.22
N PRO A 165 0.28 8.38 -15.95
CA PRO A 165 -1.05 8.90 -15.78
C PRO A 165 -2.11 7.87 -16.21
N GLY A 166 -3.27 7.91 -15.55
CA GLY A 166 -4.38 7.00 -15.81
C GLY A 166 -5.70 7.56 -15.30
N PRO A 167 -6.79 6.80 -15.35
CA PRO A 167 -8.14 7.28 -15.00
C PRO A 167 -8.33 7.64 -13.51
N GLY A 168 -7.26 7.68 -12.74
CA GLY A 168 -7.24 7.97 -11.31
C GLY A 168 -6.69 6.79 -10.50
N GLY A 169 -6.44 6.99 -9.20
CA GLY A 169 -6.07 5.93 -8.27
C GLY A 169 -7.26 4.99 -8.05
N GLY A 170 -7.43 4.03 -8.95
CA GLY A 170 -8.48 3.01 -8.85
C GLY A 170 -8.06 1.84 -7.94
N GLY A 171 -9.02 0.94 -7.68
CA GLY A 171 -8.81 -0.27 -6.87
C GLY A 171 -9.08 -0.07 -5.38
N HIS A 172 -9.05 -1.17 -4.63
CA HIS A 172 -9.39 -1.16 -3.20
C HIS A 172 -8.26 -0.63 -2.30
N CYS A 173 -7.01 -0.75 -2.71
CA CYS A 173 -5.86 -0.43 -1.87
C CYS A 173 -5.44 1.04 -1.98
N ILE A 174 -5.09 1.51 -3.18
CA ILE A 174 -4.51 2.86 -3.38
C ILE A 174 -5.49 3.97 -2.99
N SER A 175 -6.78 3.79 -3.23
CA SER A 175 -7.80 4.78 -2.89
C SER A 175 -8.17 4.83 -1.40
N VAL A 176 -7.84 3.79 -0.64
CA VAL A 176 -8.28 3.58 0.76
C VAL A 176 -7.14 3.78 1.75
N ASP A 177 -6.00 3.14 1.53
CA ASP A 177 -4.89 3.08 2.48
C ASP A 177 -4.37 4.46 2.96
N PRO A 178 -4.29 5.51 2.12
CA PRO A 178 -3.89 6.84 2.57
C PRO A 178 -4.78 7.42 3.67
N TRP A 179 -6.06 7.02 3.71
CA TRP A 179 -6.99 7.49 4.74
C TRP A 179 -6.68 6.91 6.12
N PHE A 180 -6.07 5.73 6.19
CA PHE A 180 -5.61 5.16 7.46
C PHE A 180 -4.57 6.05 8.14
N LEU A 181 -3.71 6.72 7.35
CA LEU A 181 -2.76 7.69 7.90
C LEU A 181 -3.46 8.98 8.36
N VAL A 182 -4.47 9.44 7.64
CA VAL A 182 -5.25 10.62 8.01
C VAL A 182 -6.02 10.38 9.30
N GLU A 183 -6.62 9.19 9.45
CA GLU A 183 -7.36 8.79 10.65
C GLU A 183 -6.45 8.61 11.87
N ALA A 184 -5.29 7.96 11.69
CA ALA A 184 -4.34 7.69 12.76
C ALA A 184 -3.68 8.96 13.33
N ALA A 185 -3.66 10.06 12.55
CA ALA A 185 -3.03 11.31 12.96
C ALA A 185 -3.92 12.52 12.64
N PRO A 186 -5.09 12.67 13.30
CA PRO A 186 -6.05 13.73 13.00
C PRO A 186 -5.48 15.13 13.24
N ASP A 187 -4.53 15.27 14.16
CA ASP A 187 -3.87 16.53 14.52
C ASP A 187 -2.69 16.85 13.56
N ALA A 188 -2.15 15.85 12.90
CA ALA A 188 -1.18 16.08 11.83
C ALA A 188 -1.95 16.72 10.66
N ARG A 189 -1.81 18.04 10.48
CA ARG A 189 -2.39 18.78 9.35
C ARG A 189 -1.82 18.23 8.03
N ASN A 190 -2.31 17.09 7.62
CA ASN A 190 -1.84 16.35 6.47
C ASN A 190 -2.36 17.01 5.19
N ARG A 191 -1.77 18.18 4.86
CA ARG A 191 -2.19 19.03 3.73
C ARG A 191 -2.11 18.33 2.40
N VAL A 192 -1.15 17.42 2.24
CA VAL A 192 -0.95 16.71 0.97
C VAL A 192 -2.10 15.74 0.70
N LEU A 193 -2.44 14.90 1.68
CA LEU A 193 -3.51 13.93 1.54
C LEU A 193 -4.90 14.57 1.58
N ALA A 194 -5.12 15.57 2.43
CA ALA A 194 -6.39 16.28 2.50
C ALA A 194 -6.66 17.15 1.26
N ASN A 195 -5.64 17.77 0.69
CA ASN A 195 -5.79 18.58 -0.53
C ASN A 195 -6.03 17.73 -1.78
N ARG A 196 -5.44 16.54 -1.88
CA ARG A 196 -5.70 15.63 -2.98
C ARG A 196 -7.19 15.36 -3.19
N HIS A 197 -7.91 15.06 -2.11
CA HIS A 197 -9.35 14.80 -2.21
C HIS A 197 -10.19 16.04 -2.50
N ARG A 198 -9.73 17.22 -2.10
CA ARG A 198 -10.42 18.47 -2.45
C ARG A 198 -10.37 18.75 -3.95
N HIS A 199 -9.30 18.39 -4.63
CA HIS A 199 -9.14 18.65 -6.06
C HIS A 199 -9.74 17.55 -6.95
N LEU A 200 -9.71 16.29 -6.52
CA LEU A 200 -10.21 15.16 -7.33
C LEU A 200 -11.74 14.94 -7.22
N PHE A 201 -12.38 15.38 -6.13
CA PHE A 201 -13.80 15.07 -5.88
C PHE A 201 -14.70 16.28 -5.64
N ARG A 202 -14.20 17.52 -5.72
CA ARG A 202 -15.00 18.70 -5.35
C ARG A 202 -15.73 19.37 -6.50
N ASP A 203 -15.43 19.09 -7.74
CA ASP A 203 -16.18 19.64 -8.87
C ASP A 203 -16.58 18.56 -9.86
N PRO A 204 -17.81 18.00 -9.73
CA PRO A 204 -18.37 17.13 -10.76
C PRO A 204 -18.46 17.80 -12.13
N ARG A 205 -18.28 19.13 -12.22
CA ARG A 205 -18.21 19.89 -13.46
C ARG A 205 -16.80 19.92 -14.07
N LEU A 206 -15.77 19.52 -13.31
CA LEU A 206 -14.38 19.43 -13.77
C LEU A 206 -14.01 18.05 -14.34
N VAL A 207 -14.93 17.10 -14.28
CA VAL A 207 -14.88 15.85 -15.05
C VAL A 207 -16.13 15.83 -15.93
N PRO A 208 -16.11 16.40 -17.12
CA PRO A 208 -17.15 16.13 -18.09
C PRO A 208 -17.09 14.64 -18.40
N THR A 209 -18.14 13.90 -18.04
CA THR A 209 -18.29 12.48 -18.36
C THR A 209 -18.25 12.20 -19.88
N ASP A 210 -18.33 13.23 -20.69
CA ASP A 210 -18.34 13.17 -22.15
C ASP A 210 -16.96 13.37 -22.78
N ASP A 211 -15.93 13.76 -22.02
CA ASP A 211 -14.56 13.98 -22.51
C ASP A 211 -13.57 12.88 -22.12
N LEU A 212 -14.03 11.72 -21.71
CA LEU A 212 -13.24 10.49 -21.78
C LEU A 212 -13.09 10.06 -23.26
N ARG A 213 -12.56 10.96 -24.07
CA ARG A 213 -11.89 10.55 -25.30
C ARG A 213 -10.72 9.71 -24.84
N VAL A 214 -10.91 8.38 -24.87
CA VAL A 214 -9.82 7.45 -24.95
C VAL A 214 -8.92 8.01 -26.05
N VAL A 215 -7.80 8.61 -25.68
CA VAL A 215 -6.76 8.98 -26.61
C VAL A 215 -6.32 7.65 -27.22
N ARG A 216 -6.95 7.27 -28.34
CA ARG A 216 -6.49 6.13 -29.11
C ARG A 216 -5.11 6.53 -29.56
N HIS A 217 -4.12 5.84 -29.02
CA HIS A 217 -2.77 5.86 -29.53
C HIS A 217 -2.83 5.79 -31.05
N PRO A 218 -2.28 6.72 -31.82
CA PRO A 218 -1.93 6.46 -33.20
C PRO A 218 -0.99 5.25 -33.13
N GLY A 219 -1.27 4.19 -33.90
CA GLY A 219 -0.61 2.90 -33.85
C GLY A 219 0.91 2.98 -33.72
N PRO A 220 1.60 1.87 -33.48
CA PRO A 220 2.95 1.85 -32.96
C PRO A 220 3.90 2.66 -33.84
N ALA A 221 4.21 3.87 -33.43
CA ALA A 221 5.41 4.55 -33.89
C ALA A 221 6.58 3.67 -33.43
N VAL A 222 7.38 3.24 -34.38
CA VAL A 222 8.56 2.40 -34.16
C VAL A 222 9.50 3.14 -33.21
N LEU A 223 9.41 2.85 -31.95
CA LEU A 223 10.39 3.30 -30.95
C LEU A 223 11.74 2.65 -31.26
N PRO A 224 12.84 3.41 -31.27
CA PRO A 224 14.17 2.85 -31.42
C PRO A 224 14.42 1.77 -30.36
N ALA A 225 15.11 0.70 -30.73
CA ALA A 225 15.33 -0.52 -29.96
C ALA A 225 16.03 -0.33 -28.59
N PHE A 226 16.32 0.88 -28.18
CA PHE A 226 17.08 1.22 -26.96
C PHE A 226 16.21 1.29 -25.68
N LEU A 227 14.87 1.25 -25.78
CA LEU A 227 13.96 1.42 -24.63
C LEU A 227 13.21 0.14 -24.22
N ARG A 228 13.71 -1.03 -24.62
CA ARG A 228 13.14 -2.30 -24.18
C ARG A 228 13.85 -2.76 -22.89
N GLY A 229 13.43 -2.30 -21.75
CA GLY A 229 14.08 -2.79 -20.53
C GLY A 229 13.52 -2.39 -19.17
N HIS A 230 12.32 -1.81 -19.08
CA HIS A 230 11.73 -1.61 -17.76
C HIS A 230 10.25 -1.97 -17.76
N GLY A 231 9.96 -2.92 -16.87
CA GLY A 231 8.71 -3.62 -16.76
C GLY A 231 7.49 -2.73 -16.52
N VAL A 232 6.41 -3.21 -17.05
CA VAL A 232 5.05 -2.67 -16.93
C VAL A 232 4.66 -2.54 -15.47
N ASN A 233 4.31 -1.34 -15.03
CA ASN A 233 3.62 -1.14 -13.76
C ASN A 233 2.12 -1.40 -13.97
N ASP A 234 1.72 -2.66 -13.87
CA ASP A 234 0.31 -3.03 -13.80
C ASP A 234 -0.15 -3.04 -12.34
N CYS A 235 -1.05 -2.15 -12.02
CA CYS A 235 -2.11 -2.29 -11.02
C CYS A 235 -3.31 -1.46 -11.46
#